data_0d17ded4c15c730c89a6a91df19c593a
#
_entry.id   0d17ded4c15c730c89a6a91df19c593a
#
_cell.length_a   1.000
_cell.length_b   1.000
_cell.length_c   1.000
_cell.angle_alpha   90.00
_cell.angle_beta   90.00
_cell.angle_gamma   90.00
#
_symmetry.space_group_name_H-M   'P 1'
#
loop_
_entity.id
_entity.type
_entity.pdbx_description
1 polymer ?
#
loop_
_entity_poly.entity_id
_entity_poly.type
_entity_poly.pdbx_seq_one_letter_code
_entity_poly.pdbx_strand_id
1 'polypeptide(L)'
;MQIFSYLCRMKNKMKEKFIRIATWLGIILALTIVALLLWQILFHADQSTASLKWLQFLQTAGTFLLPPVLCALIWDPNRRPLAWLKMDRTVPWWYYLAGVLIMVAALPAINLIADLNGRVQLPESLDSIEQFLNQQEEAAAALTERFLQADNFGVLLINIALMALLPAIAEELSFRGTLQQILGNKHIAIWVTAIIFSAIHMQFYGFIPRMLIGALLGYMFVWTGSLWIPVLMHFTNNGLAVLAFYLFDEHTVDNKNIADSIGAGDTWWLGFISLVITCLGLLIFYRRTHKQ
;
A
#
# COMPACT_ATOMS: atom_id res chain seq x y z
N MET A 1 39.07 15.18 18.04
CA MET A 1 37.86 15.95 18.45
C MET A 1 36.72 15.85 17.42
N GLN A 2 36.95 15.98 16.13
CA GLN A 2 35.93 15.94 15.07
C GLN A 2 35.22 14.56 14.95
N ILE A 3 35.96 13.45 15.02
CA ILE A 3 35.38 12.07 14.94
C ILE A 3 34.45 11.78 16.13
N PHE A 4 34.83 12.18 17.34
CA PHE A 4 34.00 11.98 18.55
C PHE A 4 32.70 12.79 18.47
N SER A 5 32.75 14.03 18.03
CA SER A 5 31.58 14.90 17.77
C SER A 5 30.66 14.30 16.70
N TYR A 6 31.25 13.74 15.63
CA TYR A 6 30.49 13.04 14.57
C TYR A 6 29.75 11.81 15.09
N LEU A 7 30.45 10.94 15.85
CA LEU A 7 29.86 9.73 16.44
C LEU A 7 28.75 10.05 17.45
N CYS A 8 28.93 11.09 18.27
CA CYS A 8 27.90 11.54 19.21
C CYS A 8 26.65 12.06 18.48
N ARG A 9 26.81 12.80 17.41
CA ARG A 9 25.71 13.30 16.55
C ARG A 9 24.98 12.15 15.87
N MET A 10 25.68 11.13 15.36
CA MET A 10 25.07 9.93 14.79
C MET A 10 24.25 9.16 15.83
N LYS A 11 24.78 8.95 17.02
CA LYS A 11 24.09 8.26 18.14
C LYS A 11 22.79 8.99 18.50
N ASN A 12 22.81 10.31 18.58
CA ASN A 12 21.63 11.12 18.87
C ASN A 12 20.55 11.01 17.76
N LYS A 13 20.96 11.03 16.48
CA LYS A 13 20.06 10.85 15.35
C LYS A 13 19.42 9.44 15.35
N MET A 14 20.17 8.39 15.67
CA MET A 14 19.65 7.04 15.76
C MET A 14 18.64 6.91 16.92
N LYS A 15 18.95 7.47 18.08
CA LYS A 15 18.04 7.51 19.22
C LYS A 15 16.73 8.23 18.89
N GLU A 16 16.81 9.37 18.21
CA GLU A 16 15.62 10.10 17.76
C GLU A 16 14.74 9.27 16.80
N LYS A 17 15.34 8.63 15.81
CA LYS A 17 14.61 7.73 14.89
C LYS A 17 13.93 6.60 15.65
N PHE A 18 14.64 5.96 16.58
CA PHE A 18 14.07 4.89 17.39
C PHE A 18 12.87 5.37 18.20
N ILE A 19 13.00 6.52 18.88
CA ILE A 19 11.90 7.11 19.64
C ILE A 19 10.70 7.40 18.74
N ARG A 20 10.91 7.97 17.56
CA ARG A 20 9.83 8.25 16.61
C ARG A 20 9.14 6.98 16.13
N ILE A 21 9.89 5.93 15.78
CA ILE A 21 9.31 4.64 15.40
C ILE A 21 8.52 4.04 16.56
N ALA A 22 9.08 4.01 17.77
CA ALA A 22 8.41 3.48 18.95
C ALA A 22 7.11 4.25 19.28
N THR A 23 7.16 5.59 19.19
CA THR A 23 5.96 6.44 19.39
C THR A 23 4.88 6.12 18.34
N TRP A 24 5.26 6.05 17.05
CA TRP A 24 4.33 5.74 15.97
C TRP A 24 3.69 4.35 16.14
N LEU A 25 4.49 3.32 16.43
CA LEU A 25 3.98 1.97 16.70
C LEU A 25 3.10 1.92 17.95
N GLY A 26 3.44 2.65 19.01
CA GLY A 26 2.63 2.75 20.23
C GLY A 26 1.25 3.40 19.96
N ILE A 27 1.20 4.45 19.14
CA ILE A 27 -0.06 5.10 18.73
C ILE A 27 -0.88 4.15 17.83
N ILE A 28 -0.24 3.46 16.88
CA ILE A 28 -0.91 2.44 16.05
C ILE A 28 -1.56 1.39 16.95
N LEU A 29 -0.81 0.78 17.86
CA LEU A 29 -1.32 -0.27 18.75
C LEU A 29 -2.51 0.24 19.58
N ALA A 30 -2.38 1.41 20.19
CA ALA A 30 -3.43 1.98 21.02
C ALA A 30 -4.72 2.25 20.21
N LEU A 31 -4.60 2.87 19.03
CA LEU A 31 -5.76 3.20 18.20
C LEU A 31 -6.37 1.96 17.51
N THR A 32 -5.57 0.95 17.18
CA THR A 32 -6.09 -0.33 16.69
C THR A 32 -6.92 -1.03 17.76
N ILE A 33 -6.46 -1.04 19.02
CA ILE A 33 -7.23 -1.59 20.14
C ILE A 33 -8.54 -0.80 20.31
N VAL A 34 -8.48 0.53 20.28
CA VAL A 34 -9.69 1.38 20.36
C VAL A 34 -10.66 1.07 19.21
N ALA A 35 -10.17 0.91 17.98
CA ALA A 35 -11.01 0.57 16.82
C ALA A 35 -11.72 -0.79 17.00
N LEU A 36 -11.00 -1.80 17.51
CA LEU A 36 -11.57 -3.12 17.79
C LEU A 36 -12.63 -3.04 18.92
N LEU A 37 -12.35 -2.32 19.99
CA LEU A 37 -13.30 -2.13 21.10
C LEU A 37 -14.56 -1.37 20.63
N LEU A 38 -14.41 -0.33 19.82
CA LEU A 38 -15.54 0.40 19.24
C LEU A 38 -16.40 -0.52 18.37
N TRP A 39 -15.77 -1.33 17.49
CA TRP A 39 -16.51 -2.30 16.70
C TRP A 39 -17.27 -3.32 17.58
N GLN A 40 -16.59 -3.86 18.61
CA GLN A 40 -17.20 -4.77 19.57
C GLN A 40 -18.42 -4.16 20.27
N ILE A 41 -18.32 -2.91 20.70
CA ILE A 41 -19.39 -2.21 21.43
C ILE A 41 -20.55 -1.84 20.49
N LEU A 42 -20.26 -1.33 19.29
CA LEU A 42 -21.27 -0.82 18.38
C LEU A 42 -21.99 -1.91 17.60
N PHE A 43 -21.29 -2.98 17.26
CA PHE A 43 -21.80 -4.06 16.38
C PHE A 43 -21.87 -5.41 17.08
N HIS A 44 -21.53 -5.52 18.38
CA HIS A 44 -21.55 -6.77 19.16
C HIS A 44 -20.81 -7.92 18.47
N ALA A 45 -19.72 -7.62 17.75
CA ALA A 45 -18.95 -8.54 16.90
C ALA A 45 -19.80 -9.28 15.84
N ASP A 46 -20.87 -8.64 15.35
CA ASP A 46 -21.66 -9.16 14.25
C ASP A 46 -20.79 -9.44 13.01
N GLN A 47 -20.97 -10.62 12.40
CA GLN A 47 -20.22 -11.08 11.24
C GLN A 47 -20.91 -10.74 9.91
N SER A 48 -21.92 -9.86 9.90
CA SER A 48 -22.52 -9.39 8.66
C SER A 48 -21.53 -8.59 7.82
N THR A 49 -21.69 -8.59 6.50
CA THR A 49 -20.81 -7.83 5.58
C THR A 49 -20.79 -6.35 5.93
N ALA A 50 -21.92 -5.77 6.33
CA ALA A 50 -22.00 -4.37 6.75
C ALA A 50 -21.15 -4.09 8.01
N SER A 51 -21.27 -4.93 9.04
CA SER A 51 -20.46 -4.82 10.26
C SER A 51 -18.97 -4.98 9.99
N LEU A 52 -18.59 -5.93 9.13
CA LEU A 52 -17.18 -6.14 8.75
C LEU A 52 -16.62 -4.97 7.91
N LYS A 53 -17.43 -4.33 7.07
CA LYS A 53 -17.03 -3.09 6.36
C LYS A 53 -16.79 -1.93 7.34
N TRP A 54 -17.60 -1.83 8.41
CA TRP A 54 -17.34 -0.88 9.49
C TRP A 54 -16.06 -1.21 10.27
N LEU A 55 -15.79 -2.48 10.54
CA LEU A 55 -14.53 -2.91 11.14
C LEU A 55 -13.34 -2.50 10.27
N GLN A 56 -13.41 -2.76 8.96
CA GLN A 56 -12.39 -2.35 7.98
C GLN A 56 -12.15 -0.84 8.02
N PHE A 57 -13.22 -0.04 8.03
CA PHE A 57 -13.12 1.42 8.15
C PHE A 57 -12.43 1.84 9.45
N LEU A 58 -12.89 1.32 10.59
CA LEU A 58 -12.35 1.66 11.91
C LEU A 58 -10.87 1.24 12.05
N GLN A 59 -10.53 0.04 11.58
CA GLN A 59 -9.15 -0.45 11.59
C GLN A 59 -8.25 0.39 10.68
N THR A 60 -8.67 0.67 9.45
CA THR A 60 -7.88 1.50 8.53
C THR A 60 -7.67 2.91 9.09
N ALA A 61 -8.72 3.50 9.67
CA ALA A 61 -8.63 4.81 10.32
C ALA A 61 -7.72 4.78 11.55
N GLY A 62 -7.87 3.80 12.43
CA GLY A 62 -7.10 3.68 13.68
C GLY A 62 -5.65 3.25 13.45
N THR A 63 -5.39 2.38 12.47
CA THR A 63 -4.04 1.82 12.23
C THR A 63 -3.21 2.69 11.29
N PHE A 64 -3.80 3.24 10.23
CA PHE A 64 -3.03 3.86 9.15
C PHE A 64 -3.34 5.35 8.91
N LEU A 65 -4.55 5.84 9.24
CA LEU A 65 -4.92 7.23 8.96
C LEU A 65 -4.58 8.17 10.12
N LEU A 66 -5.06 7.88 11.32
CA LEU A 66 -4.92 8.76 12.49
C LEU A 66 -3.50 8.79 13.07
N PRO A 67 -2.75 7.66 13.20
CA PRO A 67 -1.41 7.69 13.80
C PRO A 67 -0.43 8.64 13.09
N PRO A 68 -0.32 8.66 11.74
CA PRO A 68 0.54 9.62 11.04
C PRO A 68 0.21 11.08 11.34
N VAL A 69 -1.09 11.41 11.39
CA VAL A 69 -1.56 12.77 11.69
C VAL A 69 -1.20 13.17 13.12
N LEU A 70 -1.42 12.30 14.10
CA LEU A 70 -1.06 12.55 15.49
C LEU A 70 0.46 12.67 15.67
N CYS A 71 1.23 11.79 15.03
CA CYS A 71 2.69 11.88 15.01
C CYS A 71 3.17 13.20 14.40
N ALA A 72 2.59 13.63 13.30
CA ALA A 72 2.95 14.89 12.67
C ALA A 72 2.62 16.09 13.57
N LEU A 73 1.49 16.07 14.30
CA LEU A 73 1.15 17.09 15.28
C LEU A 73 2.12 17.14 16.47
N ILE A 74 2.66 15.98 16.87
CA ILE A 74 3.61 15.88 17.99
C ILE A 74 5.02 16.32 17.55
N TRP A 75 5.45 15.93 16.33
CA TRP A 75 6.85 16.09 15.89
C TRP A 75 7.12 17.36 15.09
N ASP A 76 6.09 17.98 14.51
CA ASP A 76 6.26 19.26 13.82
C ASP A 76 6.17 20.42 14.82
N PRO A 77 7.23 21.22 15.02
CA PRO A 77 7.21 22.36 15.93
C PRO A 77 6.13 23.40 15.59
N ASN A 78 5.79 23.52 14.30
CA ASN A 78 4.77 24.46 13.82
C ASN A 78 3.35 23.87 13.81
N ARG A 79 3.17 22.62 14.22
CA ARG A 79 1.92 21.90 14.22
C ARG A 79 1.19 21.95 12.86
N ARG A 80 1.93 21.76 11.77
CA ARG A 80 1.45 21.71 10.39
C ARG A 80 1.48 20.27 9.86
N PRO A 81 0.54 19.39 10.26
CA PRO A 81 0.61 17.96 9.91
C PRO A 81 0.63 17.73 8.40
N LEU A 82 -0.12 18.49 7.62
CA LEU A 82 -0.15 18.36 6.16
C LEU A 82 1.20 18.70 5.52
N ALA A 83 1.91 19.71 6.03
CA ALA A 83 3.23 20.07 5.57
C ALA A 83 4.26 18.99 5.92
N TRP A 84 4.22 18.48 7.15
CA TRP A 84 5.09 17.40 7.60
C TRP A 84 4.90 16.14 6.76
N LEU A 85 3.64 15.77 6.48
CA LEU A 85 3.25 14.60 5.68
C LEU A 85 3.40 14.84 4.16
N LYS A 86 3.85 16.02 3.71
CA LYS A 86 4.00 16.39 2.28
C LYS A 86 2.69 16.39 1.49
N MET A 87 1.57 16.66 2.15
CA MET A 87 0.24 16.78 1.52
C MET A 87 -0.07 18.22 1.05
N ASP A 88 0.64 19.22 1.53
CA ASP A 88 0.53 20.63 1.11
C ASP A 88 1.35 20.95 -0.15
N ARG A 89 2.14 19.99 -0.65
CA ARG A 89 2.99 20.18 -1.81
C ARG A 89 2.20 20.13 -3.11
N THR A 90 2.17 21.23 -3.82
CA THR A 90 1.68 21.29 -5.20
C THR A 90 2.76 20.84 -6.18
N VAL A 91 2.37 20.07 -7.15
CA VAL A 91 3.25 19.60 -8.24
C VAL A 91 2.57 19.85 -9.58
N PRO A 92 3.32 19.93 -10.69
CA PRO A 92 2.73 20.08 -12.01
C PRO A 92 1.66 19.00 -12.29
N TRP A 93 0.54 19.38 -12.90
CA TRP A 93 -0.59 18.48 -13.18
C TRP A 93 -0.20 17.21 -13.96
N TRP A 94 0.81 17.31 -14.83
CA TRP A 94 1.27 16.18 -15.62
C TRP A 94 1.95 15.07 -14.76
N TYR A 95 2.37 15.37 -13.51
CA TYR A 95 2.87 14.36 -12.58
C TYR A 95 1.77 13.38 -12.19
N TYR A 96 0.55 13.90 -11.97
CA TYR A 96 -0.62 13.09 -11.66
C TYR A 96 -0.97 12.18 -12.83
N LEU A 97 -1.07 12.74 -14.05
CA LEU A 97 -1.35 11.97 -15.25
C LEU A 97 -0.28 10.90 -15.51
N ALA A 98 1.00 11.27 -15.42
CA ALA A 98 2.10 10.33 -15.61
C ALA A 98 2.10 9.22 -14.55
N GLY A 99 1.81 9.53 -13.28
CA GLY A 99 1.66 8.53 -12.22
C GLY A 99 0.57 7.52 -12.53
N VAL A 100 -0.62 7.98 -12.92
CA VAL A 100 -1.74 7.10 -13.33
C VAL A 100 -1.34 6.22 -14.53
N LEU A 101 -0.77 6.81 -15.58
CA LEU A 101 -0.38 6.07 -16.79
C LEU A 101 0.72 5.03 -16.49
N ILE A 102 1.70 5.37 -15.65
CA ILE A 102 2.75 4.42 -15.22
C ILE A 102 2.12 3.27 -14.41
N MET A 103 1.18 3.54 -13.49
CA MET A 103 0.51 2.51 -12.71
C MET A 103 -0.32 1.59 -13.60
N VAL A 104 -1.14 2.14 -14.50
CA VAL A 104 -1.93 1.34 -15.46
C VAL A 104 -1.03 0.50 -16.35
N ALA A 105 0.07 1.09 -16.87
CA ALA A 105 1.03 0.37 -17.67
C ALA A 105 1.74 -0.77 -16.91
N ALA A 106 1.86 -0.66 -15.58
CA ALA A 106 2.52 -1.65 -14.73
C ALA A 106 1.63 -2.88 -14.43
N LEU A 107 0.29 -2.79 -14.56
CA LEU A 107 -0.62 -3.87 -14.15
C LEU A 107 -0.30 -5.23 -14.78
N PRO A 108 -0.10 -5.39 -16.10
CA PRO A 108 0.24 -6.69 -16.65
C PRO A 108 1.60 -7.23 -16.16
N ALA A 109 2.57 -6.36 -15.88
CA ALA A 109 3.84 -6.78 -15.27
C ALA A 109 3.66 -7.22 -13.81
N ILE A 110 2.79 -6.56 -13.06
CA ILE A 110 2.41 -6.94 -11.70
C ILE A 110 1.76 -8.32 -11.71
N ASN A 111 0.84 -8.59 -12.64
CA ASN A 111 0.19 -9.89 -12.78
C ASN A 111 1.18 -10.99 -13.17
N LEU A 112 2.13 -10.71 -14.06
CA LEU A 112 3.22 -11.64 -14.38
C LEU A 112 4.02 -12.01 -13.13
N ILE A 113 4.40 -11.01 -12.33
CA ILE A 113 5.20 -11.23 -11.12
C ILE A 113 4.35 -11.97 -10.07
N ALA A 114 3.06 -11.70 -9.96
CA ALA A 114 2.14 -12.40 -9.07
C ALA A 114 2.00 -13.88 -9.47
N ASP A 115 1.83 -14.18 -10.75
CA ASP A 115 1.80 -15.55 -11.29
C ASP A 115 3.11 -16.31 -10.99
N LEU A 116 4.26 -15.67 -11.22
CA LEU A 116 5.56 -16.27 -10.89
C LEU A 116 5.75 -16.46 -9.38
N ASN A 117 5.34 -15.51 -8.55
CA ASN A 117 5.41 -15.62 -7.09
C ASN A 117 4.47 -16.73 -6.58
N GLY A 118 3.27 -16.86 -7.15
CA GLY A 118 2.29 -17.89 -6.80
C GLY A 118 2.73 -19.33 -7.13
N ARG A 119 3.72 -19.49 -7.99
CA ARG A 119 4.32 -20.80 -8.33
C ARG A 119 5.43 -21.24 -7.39
N VAL A 120 5.82 -20.38 -6.44
CA VAL A 120 6.87 -20.71 -5.47
C VAL A 120 6.33 -21.71 -4.47
N GLN A 121 6.94 -22.89 -4.39
CA GLN A 121 6.65 -23.92 -3.41
C GLN A 121 7.73 -23.89 -2.33
N LEU A 122 7.33 -24.05 -1.08
CA LEU A 122 8.28 -24.18 0.01
C LEU A 122 8.81 -25.62 0.10
N PRO A 123 10.04 -25.83 0.61
CA PRO A 123 10.55 -27.17 0.88
C PRO A 123 9.65 -27.95 1.84
N GLU A 124 9.56 -29.28 1.69
CA GLU A 124 8.75 -30.18 2.54
C GLU A 124 9.00 -29.97 4.05
N SER A 125 10.21 -29.58 4.43
CA SER A 125 10.56 -29.24 5.83
C SER A 125 9.78 -28.04 6.39
N LEU A 126 9.10 -27.26 5.54
CA LEU A 126 8.33 -26.08 5.88
C LEU A 126 6.81 -26.23 5.61
N ASP A 127 6.34 -27.47 5.43
CA ASP A 127 4.92 -27.77 5.11
C ASP A 127 3.92 -27.11 6.08
N SER A 128 4.21 -27.12 7.38
CA SER A 128 3.35 -26.49 8.39
C SER A 128 3.27 -24.95 8.21
N ILE A 129 4.36 -24.33 7.75
CA ILE A 129 4.41 -22.91 7.44
C ILE A 129 3.62 -22.65 6.15
N GLU A 130 3.80 -23.47 5.12
CA GLU A 130 3.07 -23.35 3.86
C GLU A 130 1.56 -23.49 4.07
N GLN A 131 1.12 -24.47 4.86
CA GLN A 131 -0.29 -24.61 5.22
C GLN A 131 -0.85 -23.39 5.95
N PHE A 132 -0.09 -22.81 6.89
CA PHE A 132 -0.50 -21.58 7.58
C PHE A 132 -0.63 -20.40 6.60
N LEU A 133 0.35 -20.23 5.69
CA LEU A 133 0.34 -19.17 4.68
C LEU A 133 -0.83 -19.32 3.70
N ASN A 134 -1.12 -20.55 3.26
CA ASN A 134 -2.28 -20.86 2.41
C ASN A 134 -3.59 -20.50 3.10
N GLN A 135 -3.74 -20.85 4.37
CA GLN A 135 -4.94 -20.50 5.15
C GLN A 135 -5.13 -18.98 5.28
N GLN A 136 -4.04 -18.23 5.47
CA GLN A 136 -4.12 -16.75 5.51
C GLN A 136 -4.50 -16.16 4.16
N GLU A 137 -3.96 -16.71 3.07
CA GLU A 137 -4.29 -16.28 1.69
C GLU A 137 -5.76 -16.55 1.36
N GLU A 138 -6.26 -17.77 1.64
CA GLU A 138 -7.64 -18.15 1.42
C GLU A 138 -8.62 -17.31 2.26
N ALA A 139 -8.30 -17.07 3.53
CA ALA A 139 -9.11 -16.23 4.40
C ALA A 139 -9.18 -14.79 3.92
N ALA A 140 -8.03 -14.23 3.48
CA ALA A 140 -7.97 -12.88 2.94
C ALA A 140 -8.72 -12.76 1.60
N ALA A 141 -8.59 -13.76 0.71
CA ALA A 141 -9.30 -13.81 -0.56
C ALA A 141 -10.82 -13.88 -0.36
N ALA A 142 -11.30 -14.78 0.51
CA ALA A 142 -12.72 -14.92 0.81
C ALA A 142 -13.32 -13.64 1.43
N LEU A 143 -12.59 -12.96 2.31
CA LEU A 143 -13.03 -11.70 2.89
C LEU A 143 -13.07 -10.59 1.84
N THR A 144 -12.07 -10.52 0.97
CA THR A 144 -11.99 -9.54 -0.12
C THR A 144 -13.13 -9.73 -1.10
N GLU A 145 -13.37 -10.95 -1.55
CA GLU A 145 -14.51 -11.31 -2.42
C GLU A 145 -15.83 -10.86 -1.80
N ARG A 146 -16.06 -11.23 -0.54
CA ARG A 146 -17.26 -10.81 0.20
C ARG A 146 -17.45 -9.29 0.27
N PHE A 147 -16.37 -8.53 0.38
CA PHE A 147 -16.44 -7.06 0.41
C PHE A 147 -16.68 -6.45 -0.96
N LEU A 148 -16.16 -7.07 -2.01
CA LEU A 148 -16.26 -6.57 -3.38
C LEU A 148 -17.64 -6.81 -4.00
N GLN A 149 -18.40 -7.82 -3.54
CA GLN A 149 -19.76 -8.07 -4.00
C GLN A 149 -20.60 -6.79 -3.97
N ALA A 150 -21.20 -6.44 -5.10
CA ALA A 150 -21.95 -5.20 -5.27
C ALA A 150 -23.18 -5.42 -6.17
N ASP A 151 -24.37 -5.46 -5.59
CA ASP A 151 -25.64 -5.67 -6.29
C ASP A 151 -26.11 -4.42 -7.06
N ASN A 152 -25.49 -3.27 -6.81
CA ASN A 152 -25.86 -2.01 -7.43
C ASN A 152 -24.71 -0.99 -7.39
N PHE A 153 -24.86 0.06 -8.20
CA PHE A 153 -23.86 1.14 -8.32
C PHE A 153 -23.55 1.85 -6.99
N GLY A 154 -24.52 1.97 -6.08
CA GLY A 154 -24.29 2.58 -4.76
C GLY A 154 -23.33 1.76 -3.90
N VAL A 155 -23.47 0.43 -3.91
CA VAL A 155 -22.57 -0.48 -3.21
C VAL A 155 -21.18 -0.47 -3.86
N LEU A 156 -21.08 -0.40 -5.19
CA LEU A 156 -19.80 -0.21 -5.89
C LEU A 156 -19.06 1.04 -5.41
N LEU A 157 -19.76 2.18 -5.29
CA LEU A 157 -19.14 3.41 -4.79
C LEU A 157 -18.63 3.28 -3.36
N ILE A 158 -19.38 2.58 -2.49
CA ILE A 158 -18.95 2.27 -1.13
C ILE A 158 -17.69 1.37 -1.16
N ASN A 159 -17.66 0.36 -2.01
CA ASN A 159 -16.50 -0.52 -2.16
C ASN A 159 -15.27 0.26 -2.67
N ILE A 160 -15.42 1.13 -3.67
CA ILE A 160 -14.33 2.01 -4.13
C ILE A 160 -13.84 2.92 -2.99
N ALA A 161 -14.74 3.48 -2.20
CA ALA A 161 -14.36 4.33 -1.07
C ALA A 161 -13.60 3.56 0.02
N LEU A 162 -14.07 2.36 0.39
CA LEU A 162 -13.52 1.57 1.51
C LEU A 162 -12.32 0.71 1.12
N MET A 163 -12.31 0.16 -0.10
CA MET A 163 -11.28 -0.81 -0.53
C MET A 163 -10.19 -0.16 -1.40
N ALA A 164 -10.45 1.02 -1.97
CA ALA A 164 -9.48 1.70 -2.81
C ALA A 164 -9.05 3.07 -2.25
N LEU A 165 -9.97 4.00 -2.06
CA LEU A 165 -9.64 5.38 -1.70
C LEU A 165 -9.10 5.50 -0.27
N LEU A 166 -9.81 4.93 0.70
CA LEU A 166 -9.44 5.02 2.12
C LEU A 166 -8.09 4.34 2.39
N PRO A 167 -7.83 3.09 1.94
CA PRO A 167 -6.51 2.47 2.10
C PRO A 167 -5.41 3.26 1.39
N ALA A 168 -5.62 3.74 0.16
CA ALA A 168 -4.62 4.51 -0.57
C ALA A 168 -4.18 5.78 0.17
N ILE A 169 -5.10 6.50 0.80
CA ILE A 169 -4.75 7.67 1.61
C ILE A 169 -4.07 7.24 2.91
N ALA A 170 -4.68 6.33 3.66
CA ALA A 170 -4.26 5.97 5.01
C ALA A 170 -2.89 5.26 5.02
N GLU A 171 -2.69 4.31 4.11
CA GLU A 171 -1.44 3.57 4.01
C GLU A 171 -0.30 4.46 3.48
N GLU A 172 -0.55 5.33 2.49
CA GLU A 172 0.49 6.25 2.03
C GLU A 172 0.89 7.26 3.12
N LEU A 173 -0.04 7.73 3.94
CA LEU A 173 0.27 8.55 5.13
C LEU A 173 1.18 7.81 6.11
N SER A 174 0.88 6.55 6.40
CA SER A 174 1.66 5.73 7.34
C SER A 174 3.03 5.36 6.77
N PHE A 175 3.08 4.86 5.55
CA PHE A 175 4.32 4.31 4.99
C PHE A 175 5.21 5.39 4.38
N ARG A 176 4.71 6.21 3.45
CA ARG A 176 5.53 7.23 2.76
C ARG A 176 5.60 8.51 3.57
N GLY A 177 4.44 8.96 4.08
CA GLY A 177 4.34 10.16 4.90
C GLY A 177 5.03 10.04 6.25
N THR A 178 5.17 8.84 6.82
CA THR A 178 5.73 8.66 8.16
C THR A 178 6.97 7.75 8.18
N LEU A 179 6.82 6.44 7.98
CA LEU A 179 7.90 5.48 8.15
C LEU A 179 9.09 5.77 7.23
N GLN A 180 8.85 5.96 5.95
CA GLN A 180 9.91 6.24 4.97
C GLN A 180 10.66 7.53 5.27
N GLN A 181 9.97 8.57 5.75
CA GLN A 181 10.61 9.83 6.17
C GLN A 181 11.47 9.66 7.42
N ILE A 182 11.04 8.90 8.43
CA ILE A 182 11.81 8.62 9.64
C ILE A 182 13.11 7.87 9.31
N LEU A 183 13.05 6.89 8.42
CA LEU A 183 14.23 6.08 8.03
C LEU A 183 15.31 6.93 7.34
N GLY A 184 14.95 7.91 6.54
CA GLY A 184 15.79 9.02 6.08
C GLY A 184 16.77 8.75 4.95
N ASN A 185 17.38 7.57 4.80
CA ASN A 185 18.18 7.23 3.62
C ASN A 185 17.24 6.82 2.48
N LYS A 186 17.29 7.58 1.37
CA LYS A 186 16.30 7.46 0.29
C LYS A 186 16.10 6.01 -0.18
N HIS A 187 17.15 5.32 -0.59
CA HIS A 187 17.03 3.96 -1.15
C HIS A 187 16.71 2.91 -0.07
N ILE A 188 17.43 2.91 1.04
CA ILE A 188 17.19 1.99 2.15
C ILE A 188 15.78 2.19 2.70
N ALA A 189 15.36 3.45 2.91
CA ALA A 189 14.03 3.76 3.41
C ALA A 189 12.92 3.24 2.49
N ILE A 190 13.07 3.41 1.16
CA ILE A 190 12.09 2.92 0.19
C ILE A 190 11.95 1.40 0.29
N TRP A 191 13.06 0.66 0.22
CA TRP A 191 13.00 -0.80 0.20
C TRP A 191 12.57 -1.38 1.54
N VAL A 192 13.07 -0.86 2.67
CA VAL A 192 12.62 -1.31 4.00
C VAL A 192 11.13 -1.05 4.19
N THR A 193 10.66 0.14 3.79
CA THR A 193 9.23 0.46 3.88
C THR A 193 8.40 -0.44 2.96
N ALA A 194 8.86 -0.74 1.75
CA ALA A 194 8.16 -1.61 0.81
C ALA A 194 8.08 -3.07 1.30
N ILE A 195 9.15 -3.58 1.92
CA ILE A 195 9.17 -4.92 2.55
C ILE A 195 8.17 -4.97 3.71
N ILE A 196 8.18 -3.98 4.61
CA ILE A 196 7.25 -3.92 5.75
C ILE A 196 5.81 -3.78 5.25
N PHE A 197 5.58 -2.91 4.26
CA PHE A 197 4.28 -2.72 3.62
C PHE A 197 3.72 -4.04 3.07
N SER A 198 4.53 -4.82 2.39
CA SER A 198 4.10 -6.13 1.87
C SER A 198 3.89 -7.16 2.97
N ALA A 199 4.80 -7.21 3.96
CA ALA A 199 4.78 -8.20 5.04
C ALA A 199 3.52 -8.10 5.92
N ILE A 200 3.03 -6.89 6.22
CA ILE A 200 1.86 -6.72 7.10
C ILE A 200 0.55 -7.26 6.51
N HIS A 201 0.50 -7.49 5.20
CA HIS A 201 -0.67 -8.10 4.57
C HIS A 201 -0.78 -9.61 4.81
N MET A 202 0.28 -10.24 5.32
CA MET A 202 0.33 -11.69 5.63
C MET A 202 -0.06 -12.60 4.45
N GLN A 203 0.11 -12.14 3.22
CA GLN A 203 -0.20 -12.83 1.97
C GLN A 203 1.10 -13.13 1.23
N PHE A 204 1.57 -14.37 1.32
CA PHE A 204 2.88 -14.78 0.79
C PHE A 204 2.93 -14.76 -0.75
N TYR A 205 1.88 -15.23 -1.41
CA TYR A 205 1.83 -15.31 -2.87
C TYR A 205 1.64 -13.94 -3.54
N GLY A 206 1.23 -12.93 -2.78
CA GLY A 206 1.21 -11.53 -3.18
C GLY A 206 2.40 -10.70 -2.70
N PHE A 207 3.39 -11.31 -2.01
CA PHE A 207 4.46 -10.56 -1.33
C PHE A 207 5.36 -9.79 -2.29
N ILE A 208 5.91 -10.44 -3.31
CA ILE A 208 6.85 -9.81 -4.26
C ILE A 208 6.17 -8.71 -5.08
N PRO A 209 5.02 -8.93 -5.74
CA PRO A 209 4.36 -7.87 -6.51
C PRO A 209 3.99 -6.68 -5.63
N ARG A 210 3.46 -6.90 -4.42
CA ARG A 210 3.11 -5.82 -3.48
C ARG A 210 4.33 -5.05 -2.98
N MET A 211 5.45 -5.72 -2.71
CA MET A 211 6.72 -5.08 -2.37
C MET A 211 7.22 -4.18 -3.52
N LEU A 212 7.13 -4.64 -4.77
CA LEU A 212 7.55 -3.86 -5.94
C LEU A 212 6.64 -2.64 -6.17
N ILE A 213 5.32 -2.79 -6.02
CA ILE A 213 4.39 -1.65 -5.99
C ILE A 213 4.79 -0.69 -4.86
N GLY A 214 5.06 -1.22 -3.69
CA GLY A 214 5.51 -0.45 -2.54
C GLY A 214 6.78 0.37 -2.82
N ALA A 215 7.77 -0.22 -3.48
CA ALA A 215 8.99 0.47 -3.89
C ALA A 215 8.72 1.53 -4.96
N LEU A 216 7.89 1.22 -5.97
CA LEU A 216 7.46 2.16 -7.01
C LEU A 216 6.84 3.42 -6.39
N LEU A 217 5.85 3.27 -5.51
CA LEU A 217 5.21 4.38 -4.81
C LEU A 217 6.20 5.17 -3.95
N GLY A 218 7.14 4.48 -3.31
CA GLY A 218 8.22 5.10 -2.53
C GLY A 218 9.16 5.95 -3.37
N TYR A 219 9.53 5.50 -4.56
CA TYR A 219 10.34 6.28 -5.50
C TYR A 219 9.58 7.49 -6.04
N MET A 220 8.31 7.32 -6.41
CA MET A 220 7.47 8.41 -6.88
C MET A 220 7.30 9.50 -5.81
N PHE A 221 7.14 9.12 -4.55
CA PHE A 221 7.14 10.06 -3.42
C PHE A 221 8.45 10.86 -3.32
N VAL A 222 9.60 10.19 -3.42
CA VAL A 222 10.91 10.86 -3.32
C VAL A 222 11.17 11.79 -4.48
N TRP A 223 10.80 11.39 -5.71
CA TRP A 223 11.05 12.20 -6.91
C TRP A 223 10.15 13.42 -7.01
N THR A 224 8.92 13.32 -6.52
CA THR A 224 7.93 14.42 -6.60
C THR A 224 7.89 15.29 -5.35
N GLY A 225 8.26 14.75 -4.20
CA GLY A 225 8.16 15.43 -2.91
C GLY A 225 6.71 15.65 -2.45
N SER A 226 5.70 15.06 -3.13
CA SER A 226 4.27 15.17 -2.82
C SER A 226 3.69 13.79 -2.52
N LEU A 227 2.92 13.70 -1.44
CA LEU A 227 2.23 12.44 -1.08
C LEU A 227 1.05 12.12 -2.01
N TRP A 228 0.50 13.11 -2.68
CA TRP A 228 -0.66 12.91 -3.55
C TRP A 228 -0.37 12.05 -4.78
N ILE A 229 0.89 12.01 -5.24
CA ILE A 229 1.25 11.18 -6.40
C ILE A 229 1.17 9.68 -6.05
N PRO A 230 1.86 9.18 -5.01
CA PRO A 230 1.69 7.77 -4.62
C PRO A 230 0.26 7.45 -4.16
N VAL A 231 -0.46 8.37 -3.49
CA VAL A 231 -1.88 8.17 -3.15
C VAL A 231 -2.71 7.92 -4.39
N LEU A 232 -2.57 8.75 -5.42
CA LEU A 232 -3.33 8.59 -6.67
C LEU A 232 -2.96 7.30 -7.40
N MET A 233 -1.67 6.96 -7.45
CA MET A 233 -1.21 5.71 -8.07
C MET A 233 -1.75 4.48 -7.33
N HIS A 234 -1.71 4.50 -6.00
CA HIS A 234 -2.24 3.44 -5.16
C HIS A 234 -3.77 3.31 -5.33
N PHE A 235 -4.47 4.43 -5.28
CA PHE A 235 -5.91 4.47 -5.59
C PHE A 235 -6.22 3.91 -6.98
N THR A 236 -5.42 4.23 -8.00
CA THR A 236 -5.58 3.69 -9.35
C THR A 236 -5.45 2.17 -9.35
N ASN A 237 -4.44 1.61 -8.69
CA ASN A 237 -4.24 0.17 -8.57
C ASN A 237 -5.45 -0.52 -7.93
N ASN A 238 -5.83 -0.07 -6.73
CA ASN A 238 -6.91 -0.70 -5.97
C ASN A 238 -8.29 -0.43 -6.62
N GLY A 239 -8.50 0.78 -7.13
CA GLY A 239 -9.76 1.15 -7.79
C GLY A 239 -10.02 0.37 -9.07
N LEU A 240 -8.97 0.10 -9.87
CA LEU A 240 -9.09 -0.75 -11.05
C LEU A 240 -9.37 -2.21 -10.67
N ALA A 241 -8.80 -2.73 -9.58
CA ALA A 241 -9.12 -4.06 -9.08
C ALA A 241 -10.60 -4.16 -8.65
N VAL A 242 -11.11 -3.18 -7.87
CA VAL A 242 -12.54 -3.12 -7.47
C VAL A 242 -13.45 -3.02 -8.69
N LEU A 243 -13.09 -2.19 -9.67
CA LEU A 243 -13.87 -2.01 -10.89
C LEU A 243 -13.85 -3.26 -11.76
N ALA A 244 -12.70 -3.90 -11.89
CA ALA A 244 -12.55 -5.14 -12.65
C ALA A 244 -13.41 -6.27 -12.03
N PHE A 245 -13.40 -6.42 -10.72
CA PHE A 245 -14.25 -7.36 -10.02
C PHE A 245 -15.73 -7.09 -10.34
N TYR A 246 -16.19 -5.85 -10.20
CA TYR A 246 -17.59 -5.49 -10.48
C TYR A 246 -18.01 -5.75 -11.93
N LEU A 247 -17.11 -5.52 -12.90
CA LEU A 247 -17.45 -5.65 -14.33
C LEU A 247 -17.37 -7.09 -14.85
N PHE A 248 -16.53 -7.95 -14.24
CA PHE A 248 -16.20 -9.26 -14.81
C PHE A 248 -16.59 -10.44 -13.91
N ASP A 249 -16.97 -10.20 -12.65
CA ASP A 249 -17.32 -11.26 -11.70
C ASP A 249 -18.78 -11.71 -11.77
N GLU A 250 -19.67 -10.93 -12.39
CA GLU A 250 -21.09 -11.30 -12.48
C GLU A 250 -21.34 -12.42 -13.50
N HIS A 251 -21.44 -13.68 -13.00
CA HIS A 251 -22.17 -14.80 -13.62
C HIS A 251 -21.54 -15.58 -14.79
N THR A 252 -20.25 -15.55 -15.00
CA THR A 252 -19.62 -16.47 -15.96
C THR A 252 -18.62 -17.40 -15.26
N VAL A 253 -19.07 -18.65 -15.08
CA VAL A 253 -18.32 -19.77 -14.45
C VAL A 253 -16.96 -20.05 -15.11
N ASP A 254 -16.70 -19.50 -16.29
CA ASP A 254 -15.46 -19.70 -17.07
C ASP A 254 -14.51 -18.48 -17.12
N ASN A 255 -14.91 -17.32 -16.62
CA ASN A 255 -14.07 -16.12 -16.67
C ASN A 255 -13.38 -15.87 -15.31
N LYS A 256 -12.53 -16.81 -14.88
CA LYS A 256 -11.55 -16.51 -13.84
C LYS A 256 -10.76 -15.25 -14.26
N ASN A 257 -11.15 -14.10 -13.70
CA ASN A 257 -10.40 -12.86 -13.66
C ASN A 257 -9.65 -12.50 -14.95
N ILE A 258 -10.39 -12.09 -15.99
CA ILE A 258 -9.77 -11.57 -17.23
C ILE A 258 -8.72 -10.51 -16.89
N ALA A 259 -8.99 -9.64 -15.91
CA ALA A 259 -8.04 -8.64 -15.48
C ALA A 259 -6.73 -9.22 -14.94
N ASP A 260 -6.80 -10.29 -14.13
CA ASP A 260 -5.62 -10.96 -13.55
C ASP A 260 -4.90 -11.86 -14.58
N SER A 261 -5.58 -12.28 -15.63
CA SER A 261 -4.99 -13.08 -16.70
C SER A 261 -4.14 -12.26 -17.69
N ILE A 262 -4.36 -10.93 -17.76
CA ILE A 262 -3.57 -10.07 -18.65
C ILE A 262 -2.14 -9.93 -18.11
N GLY A 263 -1.19 -10.53 -18.82
CA GLY A 263 0.23 -10.56 -18.41
C GLY A 263 0.65 -11.82 -17.67
N ALA A 264 -0.28 -12.74 -17.36
CA ALA A 264 -0.04 -14.01 -16.68
C ALA A 264 -0.39 -15.20 -17.61
N GLY A 265 -0.04 -16.42 -17.21
CA GLY A 265 -0.36 -17.63 -17.97
C GLY A 265 0.02 -17.51 -19.45
N ASP A 266 -0.91 -17.75 -20.37
CA ASP A 266 -0.69 -17.70 -21.82
C ASP A 266 -0.38 -16.30 -22.36
N THR A 267 -0.66 -15.25 -21.59
CA THR A 267 -0.41 -13.84 -21.95
C THR A 267 0.85 -13.26 -21.30
N TRP A 268 1.75 -14.09 -20.73
CA TRP A 268 2.97 -13.68 -20.02
C TRP A 268 3.84 -12.66 -20.80
N TRP A 269 3.85 -12.73 -22.12
CA TRP A 269 4.59 -11.80 -22.98
C TRP A 269 4.07 -10.36 -22.89
N LEU A 270 2.76 -10.16 -22.60
CA LEU A 270 2.20 -8.83 -22.30
C LEU A 270 2.78 -8.27 -21.00
N GLY A 271 3.02 -9.12 -20.00
CA GLY A 271 3.71 -8.75 -18.77
C GLY A 271 5.11 -8.21 -19.02
N PHE A 272 5.88 -8.84 -19.91
CA PHE A 272 7.22 -8.36 -20.30
C PHE A 272 7.17 -7.03 -21.04
N ILE A 273 6.26 -6.89 -22.00
CA ILE A 273 6.06 -5.61 -22.73
C ILE A 273 5.69 -4.51 -21.73
N SER A 274 4.75 -4.78 -20.84
CA SER A 274 4.34 -3.88 -19.75
C SER A 274 5.52 -3.47 -18.86
N LEU A 275 6.38 -4.43 -18.48
CA LEU A 275 7.58 -4.15 -17.68
C LEU A 275 8.51 -3.16 -18.40
N VAL A 276 8.77 -3.39 -19.69
CA VAL A 276 9.60 -2.48 -20.49
C VAL A 276 8.99 -1.09 -20.59
N ILE A 277 7.67 -1.00 -20.89
CA ILE A 277 6.96 0.27 -20.98
C ILE A 277 7.01 1.01 -19.63
N THR A 278 6.79 0.30 -18.54
CA THR A 278 6.84 0.86 -17.18
C THR A 278 8.24 1.38 -16.85
N CYS A 279 9.28 0.61 -17.12
CA CYS A 279 10.67 1.04 -16.90
C CYS A 279 11.03 2.28 -17.75
N LEU A 280 10.61 2.33 -19.01
CA LEU A 280 10.82 3.50 -19.87
C LEU A 280 10.04 4.71 -19.35
N GLY A 281 8.79 4.53 -18.95
CA GLY A 281 7.95 5.58 -18.33
C GLY A 281 8.60 6.16 -17.08
N LEU A 282 9.10 5.30 -16.19
CA LEU A 282 9.83 5.70 -14.97
C LEU A 282 11.12 6.45 -15.29
N LEU A 283 11.89 5.99 -16.28
CA LEU A 283 13.12 6.66 -16.71
C LEU A 283 12.85 8.05 -17.27
N ILE A 284 11.82 8.18 -18.11
CA ILE A 284 11.41 9.48 -18.67
C ILE A 284 10.93 10.41 -17.55
N PHE A 285 10.09 9.90 -16.65
CA PHE A 285 9.59 10.66 -15.51
C PHE A 285 10.74 11.14 -14.62
N TYR A 286 11.64 10.24 -14.21
CA TYR A 286 12.83 10.57 -13.44
C TYR A 286 13.68 11.65 -14.08
N ARG A 287 14.00 11.51 -15.37
CA ARG A 287 14.80 12.50 -16.09
C ARG A 287 14.14 13.89 -16.15
N ARG A 288 12.80 13.92 -16.28
CA ARG A 288 12.06 15.19 -16.32
C ARG A 288 11.98 15.86 -14.94
N THR A 289 11.82 15.09 -13.87
CA THR A 289 11.74 15.64 -12.51
C THR A 289 13.08 16.13 -11.98
N HIS A 290 14.23 15.63 -12.49
CA HIS A 290 15.58 16.03 -12.05
C HIS A 290 16.27 17.03 -12.99
N LYS A 291 15.63 17.43 -14.09
CA LYS A 291 16.13 18.50 -14.98
C LYS A 291 15.59 19.89 -14.61
N GLN A 292 14.66 19.98 -13.68
CA GLN A 292 14.11 21.21 -13.11
C GLN A 292 14.81 21.53 -11.77
#